data_ce1d0fbb8249fd8c98b1bea2c83d6bbd
#
_entry.id   ce1d0fbb8249fd8c98b1bea2c83d6bbd
#
_cell.length_a   1.000
_cell.length_b   1.000
_cell.length_c   1.000
_cell.angle_alpha   90.00
_cell.angle_beta   90.00
_cell.angle_gamma   90.00
#
_symmetry.space_group_name_H-M   'P 1'
#
loop_
_entity.id
_entity.type
_entity.pdbx_description
1 polymer ?
#
loop_
_entity_poly.entity_id
_entity_poly.type
_entity_poly.pdbx_seq_one_letter_code
_entity_poly.pdbx_strand_id
1 'polypeptide(L)'
;MKKEQINANETMSGQINTYRRRFMAGLTGLAAIATVAPTVILREVNAKPAADAVSDKVRWGMLIDTDKLTESGVDACVDKCQQLRGWGNEEHSNDAQDAHWIRKVKVTEKTTKKVTVLPVMCQHCETAPCVDVCPTGASFKRDDGIVMVDKHICIGCRYCMMACPYKARSFVHETLENQRTDTPRGKGTVESCDMCANRIDQEIVPGCVEVSDGAIVFGDLNNPESDISKALKTSSSTQIRADLGLNTGVRYRGI
;
A
#
# COMPACT_ATOMS: atom_id res chain seq x y z
N MET A 1 -15.57 -45.36 33.68
CA MET A 1 -14.78 -45.10 32.46
C MET A 1 -14.63 -43.65 32.06
N LYS A 2 -15.41 -42.67 32.55
CA LYS A 2 -15.27 -41.21 32.17
C LYS A 2 -14.27 -40.43 33.04
N LYS A 3 -13.84 -40.91 34.20
CA LYS A 3 -12.89 -40.18 35.08
C LYS A 3 -11.41 -40.42 34.73
N GLU A 4 -11.06 -41.51 34.09
CA GLU A 4 -9.66 -41.79 33.70
C GLU A 4 -9.21 -41.07 32.43
N GLN A 5 -10.13 -40.74 31.53
CA GLN A 5 -9.78 -39.99 30.30
C GLN A 5 -9.48 -38.47 30.54
N ILE A 6 -10.03 -37.89 31.61
CA ILE A 6 -9.81 -36.48 31.94
C ILE A 6 -8.39 -36.25 32.49
N ASN A 7 -7.89 -37.19 33.29
CA ASN A 7 -6.54 -37.07 33.87
C ASN A 7 -5.39 -37.29 32.85
N ALA A 8 -5.63 -38.03 31.78
CA ALA A 8 -4.63 -38.25 30.73
C ALA A 8 -4.42 -37.00 29.84
N ASN A 9 -5.48 -36.25 29.58
CA ASN A 9 -5.39 -35.03 28.78
C ASN A 9 -4.74 -33.85 29.52
N GLU A 10 -4.96 -33.71 30.81
CA GLU A 10 -4.31 -32.68 31.62
C GLU A 10 -2.80 -32.91 31.80
N THR A 11 -2.37 -34.16 31.94
CA THR A 11 -0.95 -34.56 32.02
C THR A 11 -0.23 -34.34 30.69
N MET A 12 -0.85 -34.62 29.54
CA MET A 12 -0.25 -34.37 28.23
C MET A 12 -0.13 -32.85 27.92
N SER A 13 -1.13 -32.05 28.27
CA SER A 13 -1.08 -30.60 28.10
C SER A 13 0.01 -29.97 28.96
N GLY A 14 0.20 -30.42 30.18
CA GLY A 14 1.27 -29.97 31.09
C GLY A 14 2.67 -30.31 30.58
N GLN A 15 2.86 -31.49 30.00
CA GLN A 15 4.14 -31.91 29.44
C GLN A 15 4.51 -31.14 28.17
N ILE A 16 3.56 -30.89 27.26
CA ILE A 16 3.80 -30.09 26.03
C ILE A 16 4.23 -28.67 26.37
N ASN A 17 3.64 -28.06 27.41
CA ASN A 17 3.99 -26.72 27.84
C ASN A 17 5.39 -26.65 28.48
N THR A 18 5.82 -27.70 29.17
CA THR A 18 7.15 -27.82 29.76
C THR A 18 8.24 -28.03 28.72
N TYR A 19 7.97 -28.79 27.65
CA TYR A 19 8.88 -28.96 26.53
C TYR A 19 9.07 -27.67 25.72
N ARG A 20 7.99 -26.93 25.47
CA ARG A 20 8.05 -25.60 24.81
C ARG A 20 8.87 -24.60 25.64
N ARG A 21 8.68 -24.54 26.93
CA ARG A 21 9.44 -23.66 27.83
C ARG A 21 10.93 -24.04 27.89
N ARG A 22 11.26 -25.33 27.91
CA ARG A 22 12.65 -25.81 27.88
C ARG A 22 13.33 -25.57 26.54
N PHE A 23 12.60 -25.69 25.42
CA PHE A 23 13.12 -25.35 24.10
C PHE A 23 13.44 -23.85 23.98
N MET A 24 12.57 -22.99 24.46
CA MET A 24 12.80 -21.54 24.46
C MET A 24 13.92 -21.12 25.43
N ALA A 25 14.07 -21.77 26.58
CA ALA A 25 15.16 -21.52 27.52
C ALA A 25 16.53 -22.02 27.00
N GLY A 26 16.55 -23.05 26.16
CA GLY A 26 17.77 -23.56 25.51
C GLY A 26 18.32 -22.63 24.42
N LEU A 27 17.49 -21.79 23.83
CA LEU A 27 17.90 -20.82 22.80
C LEU A 27 18.63 -19.60 23.37
N THR A 28 18.44 -19.27 24.65
CA THR A 28 19.16 -18.17 25.30
C THR A 28 20.61 -18.50 25.67
N GLY A 29 21.00 -19.79 25.66
CA GLY A 29 22.37 -20.27 25.93
C GLY A 29 23.25 -20.38 24.68
N LEU A 30 22.72 -20.21 23.48
CA LEU A 30 23.41 -20.40 22.19
C LEU A 30 23.92 -19.08 21.56
N ALA A 31 23.92 -17.99 22.31
CA ALA A 31 24.50 -16.70 21.86
C ALA A 31 26.04 -16.70 21.76
N ALA A 32 26.71 -17.82 22.04
CA ALA A 32 28.18 -17.91 22.06
C ALA A 32 28.80 -18.71 20.91
N ILE A 33 28.04 -19.17 19.91
CA ILE A 33 28.60 -19.86 18.74
C ILE A 33 28.11 -19.19 17.45
N ALA A 34 28.48 -17.93 17.25
CA ALA A 34 28.28 -17.20 16.00
C ALA A 34 29.62 -16.91 15.32
N THR A 35 30.44 -17.93 15.13
CA THR A 35 31.64 -17.82 14.30
C THR A 35 31.68 -18.91 13.24
N VAL A 36 30.66 -19.04 12.42
CA VAL A 36 30.77 -19.78 11.14
C VAL A 36 29.60 -19.39 10.22
N ALA A 37 29.80 -18.44 9.39
CA ALA A 37 29.46 -18.32 7.97
C ALA A 37 29.38 -16.84 7.58
N PRO A 38 30.18 -16.36 6.64
CA PRO A 38 30.23 -14.92 6.32
C PRO A 38 29.05 -14.41 5.47
N THR A 39 27.94 -15.13 5.38
CA THR A 39 26.82 -14.79 4.50
C THR A 39 25.45 -14.65 5.18
N VAL A 40 25.33 -14.90 6.48
CA VAL A 40 24.06 -14.69 7.19
C VAL A 40 24.15 -13.40 8.00
N ILE A 41 23.70 -12.29 7.43
CA ILE A 41 23.50 -11.04 8.16
C ILE A 41 22.18 -11.18 8.90
N LEU A 42 22.23 -11.51 10.19
CA LEU A 42 21.07 -11.38 11.07
C LEU A 42 20.80 -9.89 11.29
N ARG A 43 19.83 -9.34 10.58
CA ARG A 43 19.30 -8.02 10.90
C ARG A 43 18.35 -8.17 12.08
N GLU A 44 18.63 -7.47 13.17
CA GLU A 44 17.61 -7.27 14.19
C GLU A 44 16.43 -6.52 13.58
N VAL A 45 15.28 -7.19 13.54
CA VAL A 45 14.01 -6.56 13.21
C VAL A 45 13.42 -6.06 14.52
N ASN A 46 13.74 -4.83 14.87
CA ASN A 46 13.07 -4.17 15.99
C ASN A 46 11.65 -3.79 15.56
N ALA A 47 10.65 -4.33 16.22
CA ALA A 47 9.28 -3.85 16.07
C ALA A 47 9.23 -2.36 16.44
N LYS A 48 8.56 -1.56 15.62
CA LYS A 48 8.38 -0.13 15.89
C LYS A 48 7.70 0.03 17.26
N PRO A 49 8.19 0.94 18.13
CA PRO A 49 7.55 1.19 19.43
C PRO A 49 6.07 1.56 19.26
N ALA A 50 5.22 1.20 20.23
CA ALA A 50 3.79 1.53 20.18
C ALA A 50 3.52 3.05 20.11
N ALA A 51 4.46 3.87 20.60
CA ALA A 51 4.40 5.32 20.48
C ALA A 51 4.54 5.83 19.04
N ASP A 52 5.20 5.02 18.16
CA ASP A 52 5.39 5.31 16.74
C ASP A 52 4.36 4.58 15.87
N ALA A 53 3.31 4.00 16.46
CA ALA A 53 2.23 3.37 15.73
C ALA A 53 1.51 4.40 14.85
N VAL A 54 0.96 3.91 13.74
CA VAL A 54 0.14 4.74 12.85
C VAL A 54 -1.04 5.31 13.63
N SER A 55 -1.28 6.61 13.50
CA SER A 55 -2.30 7.33 14.26
C SER A 55 -3.54 7.61 13.42
N ASP A 56 -4.72 7.39 13.98
CA ASP A 56 -6.03 7.78 13.43
C ASP A 56 -6.27 9.29 13.38
N LYS A 57 -5.40 10.08 14.04
CA LYS A 57 -5.44 11.55 14.02
C LYS A 57 -4.97 12.12 12.69
N VAL A 58 -4.16 11.36 11.96
CA VAL A 58 -3.60 11.75 10.67
C VAL A 58 -4.43 11.11 9.56
N ARG A 59 -4.67 11.86 8.48
CA ARG A 59 -5.24 11.34 7.25
C ARG A 59 -4.44 11.84 6.05
N TRP A 60 -3.64 10.96 5.49
CA TRP A 60 -2.82 11.31 4.35
C TRP A 60 -3.64 11.54 3.08
N GLY A 61 -3.25 12.55 2.32
CA GLY A 61 -3.87 12.87 1.05
C GLY A 61 -2.92 13.54 0.07
N MET A 62 -3.39 13.65 -1.18
CA MET A 62 -2.68 14.30 -2.29
C MET A 62 -3.62 15.25 -3.02
N LEU A 63 -3.14 16.43 -3.37
CA LEU A 63 -3.76 17.33 -4.33
C LEU A 63 -2.90 17.37 -5.59
N ILE A 64 -3.45 16.96 -6.71
CA ILE A 64 -2.80 16.92 -8.01
C ILE A 64 -3.29 18.10 -8.84
N ASP A 65 -2.39 19.03 -9.16
CA ASP A 65 -2.66 20.18 -10.02
C ASP A 65 -2.37 19.80 -11.48
N THR A 66 -3.40 19.51 -12.24
CA THR A 66 -3.27 19.05 -13.64
C THR A 66 -2.94 20.18 -14.61
N ASP A 67 -3.05 21.44 -14.20
CA ASP A 67 -2.61 22.57 -15.00
C ASP A 67 -1.09 22.78 -14.91
N LYS A 68 -0.47 22.36 -13.79
CA LYS A 68 0.98 22.38 -13.59
C LYS A 68 1.65 21.08 -14.04
N LEU A 69 0.98 19.94 -13.85
CA LEU A 69 1.56 18.64 -14.14
C LEU A 69 1.52 18.37 -15.65
N THR A 70 2.67 18.48 -16.30
CA THR A 70 2.83 18.19 -17.72
C THR A 70 2.74 16.70 -18.03
N GLU A 71 2.56 16.32 -19.30
CA GLU A 71 2.56 14.89 -19.71
C GLU A 71 3.87 14.20 -19.31
N SER A 72 5.01 14.85 -19.50
CA SER A 72 6.33 14.35 -19.04
C SER A 72 6.43 14.24 -17.52
N GLY A 73 5.78 15.14 -16.77
CA GLY A 73 5.69 15.04 -15.32
C GLY A 73 4.88 13.83 -14.85
N VAL A 74 3.81 13.47 -15.58
CA VAL A 74 3.07 12.23 -15.31
C VAL A 74 3.94 11.01 -15.61
N ASP A 75 4.71 11.02 -16.71
CA ASP A 75 5.64 9.94 -17.03
C ASP A 75 6.70 9.78 -15.95
N ALA A 76 7.29 10.89 -15.48
CA ALA A 76 8.24 10.86 -14.36
C ALA A 76 7.63 10.26 -13.07
N CYS A 77 6.36 10.53 -12.78
CA CYS A 77 5.66 9.92 -11.66
C CYS A 77 5.50 8.40 -11.83
N VAL A 78 5.20 7.94 -13.04
CA VAL A 78 5.08 6.51 -13.38
C VAL A 78 6.44 5.84 -13.20
N ASP A 79 7.50 6.38 -13.83
CA ASP A 79 8.85 5.83 -13.80
C ASP A 79 9.40 5.77 -12.36
N LYS A 80 9.19 6.84 -11.57
CA LYS A 80 9.60 6.84 -10.17
C LYS A 80 8.87 5.79 -9.35
N CYS A 81 7.58 5.60 -9.60
CA CYS A 81 6.79 4.57 -8.93
C CYS A 81 7.29 3.17 -9.33
N GLN A 82 7.56 2.92 -10.61
CA GLN A 82 8.13 1.66 -11.10
C GLN A 82 9.48 1.38 -10.44
N GLN A 83 10.35 2.38 -10.41
CA GLN A 83 11.66 2.27 -9.77
C GLN A 83 11.55 1.92 -8.27
N LEU A 84 10.63 2.54 -7.55
CA LEU A 84 10.47 2.34 -6.10
C LEU A 84 9.71 1.06 -5.74
N ARG A 85 8.82 0.58 -6.62
CA ARG A 85 7.91 -0.53 -6.35
C ARG A 85 8.17 -1.79 -7.19
N GLY A 86 9.04 -1.70 -8.20
CA GLY A 86 9.46 -2.83 -9.01
C GLY A 86 8.37 -3.42 -9.89
N TRP A 87 7.39 -2.63 -10.35
CA TRP A 87 6.37 -3.05 -11.31
C TRP A 87 6.68 -2.50 -12.71
N GLY A 88 6.11 -3.12 -13.74
CA GLY A 88 6.23 -2.65 -15.13
C GLY A 88 7.52 -3.02 -15.84
N ASN A 89 8.34 -3.90 -15.25
CA ASN A 89 9.58 -4.39 -15.85
C ASN A 89 9.47 -5.87 -16.26
N GLU A 90 8.29 -6.44 -16.20
CA GLU A 90 8.04 -7.82 -16.55
C GLU A 90 7.90 -7.95 -18.07
N GLU A 91 8.49 -9.00 -18.65
CA GLU A 91 8.21 -9.41 -20.01
C GLU A 91 6.87 -10.13 -20.04
N HIS A 92 5.81 -9.44 -20.43
CA HIS A 92 4.46 -9.99 -20.48
C HIS A 92 4.08 -10.40 -21.90
N SER A 93 3.35 -11.48 -21.99
CA SER A 93 2.71 -11.91 -23.24
C SER A 93 1.50 -11.06 -23.61
N ASN A 94 1.02 -10.20 -22.70
CA ASN A 94 -0.21 -9.42 -22.87
C ASN A 94 -0.18 -8.14 -22.01
N ASP A 95 0.04 -7.00 -22.63
CA ASP A 95 0.08 -5.66 -21.99
C ASP A 95 -1.18 -5.33 -21.16
N ALA A 96 -2.34 -5.91 -21.52
CA ALA A 96 -3.57 -5.71 -20.76
C ALA A 96 -3.55 -6.35 -19.35
N GLN A 97 -2.58 -7.21 -19.09
CA GLN A 97 -2.39 -7.88 -17.79
C GLN A 97 -1.29 -7.25 -16.95
N ASP A 98 -0.63 -6.22 -17.46
CA ASP A 98 0.43 -5.52 -16.76
C ASP A 98 -0.08 -4.86 -15.48
N ALA A 99 0.77 -4.93 -14.47
CA ALA A 99 0.47 -4.26 -13.22
C ALA A 99 0.75 -2.77 -13.33
N HIS A 100 -0.26 -1.96 -13.08
CA HIS A 100 -0.14 -0.51 -13.07
C HIS A 100 -0.56 0.05 -11.71
N TRP A 101 0.38 0.60 -10.96
CA TRP A 101 0.07 1.29 -9.71
C TRP A 101 -0.33 2.75 -9.95
N ILE A 102 0.25 3.37 -10.99
CA ILE A 102 -0.14 4.66 -11.53
C ILE A 102 -0.38 4.48 -13.03
N ARG A 103 -1.48 5.00 -13.54
CA ARG A 103 -1.80 4.99 -14.97
C ARG A 103 -1.86 6.41 -15.49
N LYS A 104 -1.21 6.67 -16.62
CA LYS A 104 -1.38 7.90 -17.38
C LYS A 104 -2.69 7.85 -18.15
N VAL A 105 -3.62 8.74 -17.84
CA VAL A 105 -4.94 8.81 -18.46
C VAL A 105 -5.11 10.15 -19.19
N LYS A 106 -5.52 10.11 -20.45
CA LYS A 106 -5.90 11.29 -21.23
C LYS A 106 -7.41 11.45 -21.19
N VAL A 107 -7.87 12.55 -20.63
CA VAL A 107 -9.29 12.93 -20.57
C VAL A 107 -9.53 14.07 -21.55
N THR A 108 -10.50 13.89 -22.43
CA THR A 108 -10.91 14.94 -23.37
C THR A 108 -12.26 15.49 -22.96
N GLU A 109 -12.33 16.76 -22.65
CA GLU A 109 -13.59 17.44 -22.38
C GLU A 109 -14.43 17.52 -23.66
N LYS A 110 -15.69 17.10 -23.55
CA LYS A 110 -16.56 16.99 -24.73
C LYS A 110 -16.87 18.34 -25.39
N THR A 111 -16.99 19.38 -24.59
CA THR A 111 -17.39 20.73 -25.04
C THR A 111 -16.21 21.52 -25.59
N THR A 112 -15.15 21.68 -24.82
CA THR A 112 -14.00 22.53 -25.17
C THR A 112 -12.95 21.78 -25.98
N LYS A 113 -13.03 20.44 -26.06
CA LYS A 113 -12.01 19.56 -26.65
C LYS A 113 -10.64 19.66 -25.96
N LYS A 114 -10.56 20.31 -24.79
CA LYS A 114 -9.35 20.35 -23.97
C LYS A 114 -8.96 18.91 -23.61
N VAL A 115 -7.71 18.57 -23.84
CA VAL A 115 -7.12 17.30 -23.42
C VAL A 115 -6.32 17.55 -22.15
N THR A 116 -6.65 16.84 -21.09
CA THR A 116 -5.92 16.87 -19.81
C THR A 116 -5.31 15.50 -19.57
N VAL A 117 -4.03 15.46 -19.22
CA VAL A 117 -3.31 14.25 -18.87
C VAL A 117 -3.17 14.20 -17.36
N LEU A 118 -3.56 13.08 -16.75
CA LEU A 118 -3.50 12.95 -15.29
C LEU A 118 -3.03 11.56 -14.87
N PRO A 119 -2.31 11.47 -13.75
CA PRO A 119 -1.99 10.20 -13.12
C PRO A 119 -3.23 9.70 -12.36
N VAL A 120 -3.68 8.49 -12.68
CA VAL A 120 -4.77 7.82 -11.95
C VAL A 120 -4.20 6.64 -11.17
N MET A 121 -4.36 6.68 -9.86
CA MET A 121 -3.87 5.67 -8.92
C MET A 121 -4.95 5.31 -7.91
N CYS A 122 -4.63 4.49 -6.91
CA CYS A 122 -5.54 4.31 -5.78
C CYS A 122 -5.91 5.66 -5.18
N GLN A 123 -7.21 5.88 -4.96
CA GLN A 123 -7.73 7.15 -4.46
C GLN A 123 -7.76 7.20 -2.93
N HIS A 124 -7.32 6.15 -2.24
CA HIS A 124 -7.32 6.03 -0.78
C HIS A 124 -8.62 6.54 -0.16
N CYS A 125 -9.72 5.88 -0.57
CA CYS A 125 -11.08 6.21 -0.16
C CYS A 125 -11.25 6.06 1.36
N GLU A 126 -12.00 6.96 1.98
CA GLU A 126 -12.39 6.81 3.38
C GLU A 126 -13.37 5.65 3.55
N THR A 127 -14.42 5.62 2.73
CA THR A 127 -15.28 4.45 2.55
C THR A 127 -14.78 3.65 1.37
N ALA A 128 -13.99 2.61 1.63
CA ALA A 128 -13.25 1.88 0.60
C ALA A 128 -13.97 0.59 0.19
N PRO A 129 -14.75 0.56 -0.91
CA PRO A 129 -15.51 -0.64 -1.29
C PRO A 129 -14.61 -1.85 -1.58
N CYS A 130 -13.38 -1.62 -1.96
CA CYS A 130 -12.40 -2.68 -2.16
C CYS A 130 -11.90 -3.33 -0.85
N VAL A 131 -12.06 -2.66 0.28
CA VAL A 131 -11.81 -3.22 1.62
C VAL A 131 -13.00 -4.07 2.04
N ASP A 132 -14.22 -3.52 1.89
CA ASP A 132 -15.45 -4.15 2.34
C ASP A 132 -15.72 -5.51 1.68
N VAL A 133 -15.33 -5.67 0.40
CA VAL A 133 -15.56 -6.93 -0.35
C VAL A 133 -14.46 -7.96 -0.17
N CYS A 134 -13.41 -7.70 0.62
CA CYS A 134 -12.28 -8.61 0.74
C CYS A 134 -12.57 -9.74 1.75
N PRO A 135 -12.72 -11.01 1.30
CA PRO A 135 -13.12 -12.09 2.20
C PRO A 135 -12.05 -12.50 3.21
N THR A 136 -10.78 -12.17 2.93
CA THR A 136 -9.64 -12.52 3.79
C THR A 136 -9.14 -11.35 4.63
N GLY A 137 -9.68 -10.13 4.42
CA GLY A 137 -9.14 -8.92 5.03
C GLY A 137 -7.80 -8.47 4.46
N ALA A 138 -7.31 -9.11 3.37
CA ALA A 138 -6.06 -8.74 2.72
C ALA A 138 -6.07 -7.29 2.20
N SER A 139 -7.23 -6.81 1.72
CA SER A 139 -7.43 -5.40 1.42
C SER A 139 -7.90 -4.71 2.69
N PHE A 140 -7.14 -3.75 3.16
CA PHE A 140 -7.42 -3.04 4.40
C PHE A 140 -7.09 -1.55 4.28
N LYS A 141 -7.60 -0.77 5.22
CA LYS A 141 -7.28 0.63 5.39
C LYS A 141 -6.52 0.79 6.70
N ARG A 142 -5.35 1.43 6.65
CA ARG A 142 -4.58 1.82 7.83
C ARG A 142 -5.32 2.94 8.58
N ASP A 143 -5.01 3.14 9.84
CA ASP A 143 -5.64 4.17 10.67
C ASP A 143 -5.42 5.58 10.10
N ASP A 144 -4.29 5.83 9.44
CA ASP A 144 -3.96 7.09 8.74
C ASP A 144 -4.62 7.25 7.35
N GLY A 145 -5.56 6.40 7.00
CA GLY A 145 -6.35 6.48 5.78
C GLY A 145 -5.74 5.82 4.55
N ILE A 146 -4.53 5.28 4.63
CA ILE A 146 -3.89 4.61 3.50
C ILE A 146 -4.54 3.25 3.24
N VAL A 147 -5.06 3.04 2.03
CA VAL A 147 -5.64 1.75 1.61
C VAL A 147 -4.53 0.88 1.00
N MET A 148 -4.39 -0.33 1.50
CA MET A 148 -3.32 -1.26 1.14
C MET A 148 -3.85 -2.66 0.85
N VAL A 149 -2.96 -3.53 0.37
CA VAL A 149 -3.19 -4.97 0.20
C VAL A 149 -2.05 -5.73 0.86
N ASP A 150 -2.39 -6.58 1.82
CA ASP A 150 -1.45 -7.58 2.35
C ASP A 150 -1.40 -8.76 1.37
N LYS A 151 -0.24 -8.92 0.73
CA LYS A 151 -0.03 -9.94 -0.30
C LYS A 151 0.16 -11.33 0.28
N HIS A 152 0.47 -11.46 1.58
CA HIS A 152 0.65 -12.76 2.24
C HIS A 152 -0.67 -13.48 2.49
N ILE A 153 -1.75 -12.73 2.73
CA ILE A 153 -3.08 -13.30 2.98
C ILE A 153 -4.04 -13.09 1.79
N CYS A 154 -3.58 -12.44 0.71
CA CYS A 154 -4.37 -12.25 -0.50
C CYS A 154 -4.51 -13.57 -1.26
N ILE A 155 -5.75 -14.04 -1.47
CA ILE A 155 -6.06 -15.27 -2.22
C ILE A 155 -6.33 -15.02 -3.71
N GLY A 156 -6.20 -13.78 -4.20
CA GLY A 156 -6.35 -13.46 -5.61
C GLY A 156 -7.77 -13.56 -6.18
N CYS A 157 -8.81 -13.50 -5.35
CA CYS A 157 -10.21 -13.61 -5.80
C CYS A 157 -10.68 -12.44 -6.68
N ARG A 158 -9.95 -11.32 -6.70
CA ARG A 158 -10.14 -10.10 -7.54
C ARG A 158 -11.43 -9.32 -7.24
N TYR A 159 -12.21 -9.63 -6.22
CA TYR A 159 -13.42 -8.86 -5.86
C TYR A 159 -13.11 -7.39 -5.63
N CYS A 160 -11.97 -7.07 -5.01
CA CYS A 160 -11.53 -5.70 -4.80
C CYS A 160 -11.20 -4.94 -6.10
N MET A 161 -10.81 -5.65 -7.19
CA MET A 161 -10.64 -5.05 -8.51
C MET A 161 -11.99 -4.70 -9.14
N MET A 162 -12.99 -5.57 -8.97
CA MET A 162 -14.35 -5.34 -9.48
C MET A 162 -15.05 -4.22 -8.73
N ALA A 163 -14.87 -4.16 -7.41
CA ALA A 163 -15.47 -3.15 -6.55
C ALA A 163 -14.84 -1.76 -6.72
N CYS A 164 -13.61 -1.65 -7.22
CA CYS A 164 -12.92 -0.37 -7.38
C CYS A 164 -13.48 0.44 -8.55
N PRO A 165 -14.16 1.58 -8.31
CA PRO A 165 -14.73 2.39 -9.41
C PRO A 165 -13.65 3.09 -10.25
N TYR A 166 -12.44 3.22 -9.71
CA TYR A 166 -11.30 3.86 -10.37
C TYR A 166 -10.45 2.90 -11.17
N LYS A 167 -10.72 1.58 -11.10
CA LYS A 167 -9.89 0.53 -11.70
C LYS A 167 -8.41 0.64 -11.31
N ALA A 168 -8.16 1.02 -10.07
CA ALA A 168 -6.82 1.33 -9.55
C ALA A 168 -6.15 0.10 -8.90
N ARG A 169 -6.59 -1.11 -9.24
CA ARG A 169 -6.02 -2.36 -8.75
C ARG A 169 -5.63 -3.24 -9.92
N SER A 170 -4.45 -3.83 -9.82
CA SER A 170 -3.89 -4.75 -10.79
C SER A 170 -3.72 -6.13 -10.16
N PHE A 171 -3.64 -7.16 -11.00
CA PHE A 171 -3.43 -8.54 -10.57
C PHE A 171 -2.12 -9.04 -11.18
N VAL A 172 -1.32 -9.71 -10.35
CA VAL A 172 -0.03 -10.26 -10.80
C VAL A 172 -0.27 -11.66 -11.39
N HIS A 173 -0.20 -11.76 -12.72
CA HIS A 173 -0.45 -13.00 -13.45
C HIS A 173 0.79 -13.88 -13.56
N GLU A 174 1.95 -13.25 -13.74
CA GLU A 174 3.20 -13.92 -14.06
C GLU A 174 4.08 -14.18 -12.84
N THR A 175 5.02 -15.08 -12.97
CA THR A 175 6.07 -15.28 -11.96
C THR A 175 7.01 -14.09 -12.04
N LEU A 176 7.32 -13.50 -10.89
CA LEU A 176 8.17 -12.31 -10.81
C LEU A 176 9.59 -12.73 -10.45
N GLU A 177 10.55 -12.23 -11.22
CA GLU A 177 11.98 -12.38 -10.98
C GLU A 177 12.59 -11.08 -10.46
N ASN A 178 13.77 -11.13 -9.88
CA ASN A 178 14.53 -9.95 -9.41
C ASN A 178 13.71 -8.99 -8.51
N GLN A 179 12.90 -9.55 -7.63
CA GLN A 179 12.04 -8.77 -6.76
C GLN A 179 12.84 -7.93 -5.75
N ARG A 180 12.28 -6.79 -5.40
CA ARG A 180 12.81 -5.95 -4.32
C ARG A 180 12.46 -6.56 -2.96
N THR A 181 13.44 -6.61 -2.05
CA THR A 181 13.25 -7.17 -0.70
C THR A 181 12.42 -6.25 0.21
N ASP A 182 12.43 -4.95 -0.06
CA ASP A 182 11.70 -3.92 0.70
C ASP A 182 10.24 -3.75 0.26
N THR A 183 9.90 -4.22 -0.94
CA THR A 183 8.55 -4.15 -1.49
C THR A 183 8.21 -5.43 -2.26
N PRO A 184 8.12 -6.59 -1.59
CA PRO A 184 7.89 -7.86 -2.26
C PRO A 184 6.52 -7.85 -2.97
N ARG A 185 6.51 -8.42 -4.18
CA ARG A 185 5.30 -8.63 -4.98
C ARG A 185 5.03 -10.13 -5.08
N GLY A 186 3.80 -10.53 -5.37
CA GLY A 186 3.44 -11.95 -5.39
C GLY A 186 2.56 -12.35 -6.56
N LYS A 187 2.95 -13.38 -7.31
CA LYS A 187 2.09 -14.01 -8.30
C LYS A 187 0.77 -14.46 -7.68
N GLY A 188 -0.33 -14.18 -8.35
CA GLY A 188 -1.66 -14.56 -7.88
C GLY A 188 -2.25 -13.59 -6.85
N THR A 189 -1.61 -12.45 -6.58
CA THR A 189 -2.12 -11.44 -5.65
C THR A 189 -2.55 -10.17 -6.36
N VAL A 190 -3.37 -9.37 -5.68
CA VAL A 190 -3.75 -8.04 -6.13
C VAL A 190 -2.79 -7.00 -5.56
N GLU A 191 -2.47 -6.00 -6.35
CA GLU A 191 -1.64 -4.87 -5.94
C GLU A 191 -2.21 -3.53 -6.42
N SER A 192 -1.78 -2.47 -5.79
CA SER A 192 -2.18 -1.09 -6.12
C SER A 192 -1.20 -0.10 -5.50
N CYS A 193 -1.30 1.17 -5.86
CA CYS A 193 -0.63 2.25 -5.14
C CYS A 193 -0.94 2.16 -3.64
N ASP A 194 0.08 2.20 -2.81
CA ASP A 194 0.06 2.18 -1.34
C ASP A 194 0.48 3.53 -0.74
N MET A 195 0.39 4.60 -1.52
CA MET A 195 0.84 5.97 -1.18
C MET A 195 2.31 6.03 -0.71
N CYS A 196 3.11 5.04 -1.07
CA CYS A 196 4.48 4.87 -0.58
C CYS A 196 4.57 4.77 0.96
N ALA A 197 3.68 4.00 1.60
CA ALA A 197 3.56 3.90 3.05
C ALA A 197 4.89 3.68 3.77
N ASN A 198 5.78 2.82 3.23
CA ASN A 198 7.10 2.60 3.80
C ASN A 198 8.01 3.85 3.80
N ARG A 199 7.80 4.79 2.87
CA ARG A 199 8.51 6.08 2.86
C ARG A 199 7.88 7.04 3.85
N ILE A 200 6.55 7.11 3.87
CA ILE A 200 5.80 7.95 4.84
C ILE A 200 6.15 7.55 6.28
N ASP A 201 6.27 6.26 6.55
CA ASP A 201 6.68 5.74 7.87
C ASP A 201 8.13 6.13 8.26
N GLN A 202 8.92 6.62 7.30
CA GLN A 202 10.27 7.17 7.47
C GLN A 202 10.30 8.71 7.32
N GLU A 203 9.13 9.37 7.35
CA GLU A 203 8.99 10.81 7.16
C GLU A 203 9.47 11.31 5.78
N ILE A 204 9.47 10.42 4.79
CA ILE A 204 9.87 10.75 3.40
C ILE A 204 8.61 10.84 2.55
N VAL A 205 8.49 11.87 1.73
CA VAL A 205 7.35 12.05 0.83
C VAL A 205 7.23 10.93 -0.20
N PRO A 206 6.01 10.64 -0.71
CA PRO A 206 5.81 9.69 -1.80
C PRO A 206 6.64 10.03 -3.04
N GLY A 207 7.11 9.00 -3.76
CA GLY A 207 8.01 9.19 -4.90
C GLY A 207 7.44 10.06 -6.03
N CYS A 208 6.14 9.97 -6.31
CA CYS A 208 5.49 10.81 -7.31
C CYS A 208 5.45 12.30 -6.91
N VAL A 209 5.36 12.58 -5.60
CA VAL A 209 5.45 13.96 -5.08
C VAL A 209 6.84 14.54 -5.30
N GLU A 210 7.87 13.73 -5.02
CA GLU A 210 9.28 14.11 -5.14
C GLU A 210 9.64 14.59 -6.56
N VAL A 211 9.07 13.96 -7.60
CA VAL A 211 9.39 14.24 -9.02
C VAL A 211 8.38 15.13 -9.72
N SER A 212 7.38 15.65 -9.00
CA SER A 212 6.28 16.41 -9.59
C SER A 212 6.53 17.91 -9.73
N ASP A 213 7.69 18.42 -9.33
CA ASP A 213 8.05 19.85 -9.33
C ASP A 213 6.96 20.73 -8.67
N GLY A 214 6.39 20.25 -7.56
CA GLY A 214 5.34 20.95 -6.82
C GLY A 214 3.95 20.90 -7.45
N ALA A 215 3.74 20.11 -8.52
CA ALA A 215 2.42 19.88 -9.08
C ALA A 215 1.57 18.92 -8.22
N ILE A 216 2.18 18.11 -7.34
CA ILE A 216 1.49 17.27 -6.39
C ILE A 216 1.82 17.73 -4.98
N VAL A 217 0.81 18.17 -4.24
CA VAL A 217 0.92 18.56 -2.83
C VAL A 217 0.46 17.38 -1.97
N PHE A 218 1.31 16.94 -1.04
CA PHE A 218 1.03 15.84 -0.12
C PHE A 218 0.99 16.35 1.31
N GLY A 219 0.13 15.76 2.15
CA GLY A 219 0.10 16.09 3.57
C GLY A 219 -1.08 15.50 4.31
N ASP A 220 -1.23 15.90 5.55
CA ASP A 220 -2.31 15.49 6.44
C ASP A 220 -3.57 16.34 6.18
N LEU A 221 -4.65 15.68 5.75
CA LEU A 221 -5.96 16.32 5.50
C LEU A 221 -6.67 16.75 6.79
N ASN A 222 -6.33 16.15 7.93
CA ASN A 222 -6.92 16.49 9.24
C ASN A 222 -6.23 17.69 9.89
N ASN A 223 -4.99 17.99 9.48
CA ASN A 223 -4.25 19.13 9.99
C ASN A 223 -4.56 20.39 9.17
N PRO A 224 -5.24 21.42 9.71
CA PRO A 224 -5.59 22.66 9.00
C PRO A 224 -4.37 23.49 8.58
N GLU A 225 -3.22 23.28 9.24
CA GLU A 225 -1.96 23.99 8.97
C GLU A 225 -1.08 23.26 7.94
N SER A 226 -1.44 22.07 7.52
CA SER A 226 -0.72 21.34 6.47
C SER A 226 -0.81 22.05 5.12
N ASP A 227 0.20 21.87 4.26
CA ASP A 227 0.25 22.50 2.94
C ASP A 227 -0.92 22.06 2.06
N ILE A 228 -1.31 20.78 2.14
CA ILE A 228 -2.47 20.28 1.39
C ILE A 228 -3.77 20.94 1.86
N SER A 229 -3.98 21.08 3.17
CA SER A 229 -5.19 21.71 3.71
C SER A 229 -5.29 23.18 3.33
N LYS A 230 -4.16 23.89 3.34
CA LYS A 230 -4.08 25.28 2.85
C LYS A 230 -4.37 25.38 1.35
N ALA A 231 -3.78 24.49 0.56
CA ALA A 231 -4.01 24.43 -0.88
C ALA A 231 -5.48 24.13 -1.23
N LEU A 232 -6.12 23.22 -0.49
CA LEU A 232 -7.53 22.87 -0.68
C LEU A 232 -8.49 24.00 -0.30
N LYS A 233 -8.12 24.86 0.66
CA LYS A 233 -8.89 26.05 1.03
C LYS A 233 -8.81 27.16 -0.02
N THR A 234 -7.66 27.30 -0.67
CA THR A 234 -7.38 28.40 -1.63
C THR A 234 -7.78 28.06 -3.06
N SER A 235 -7.97 26.80 -3.40
CA SER A 235 -8.24 26.34 -4.76
C SER A 235 -9.39 25.36 -4.81
N SER A 236 -10.24 25.48 -5.83
CA SER A 236 -11.25 24.45 -6.11
C SER A 236 -10.56 23.13 -6.47
N SER A 237 -11.04 22.04 -5.94
CA SER A 237 -10.57 20.69 -6.24
C SER A 237 -11.73 19.74 -6.40
N THR A 238 -11.55 18.74 -7.23
CA THR A 238 -12.58 17.73 -7.55
C THR A 238 -12.09 16.34 -7.18
N GLN A 239 -13.00 15.50 -6.72
CA GLN A 239 -12.78 14.06 -6.59
C GLN A 239 -13.23 13.39 -7.90
N ILE A 240 -12.43 12.47 -8.42
CA ILE A 240 -12.90 11.60 -9.50
C ILE A 240 -14.08 10.78 -8.95
N ARG A 241 -15.21 10.77 -9.68
CA ARG A 241 -16.44 10.07 -9.25
C ARG A 241 -16.94 10.53 -7.88
N ALA A 242 -16.99 11.85 -7.67
CA ALA A 242 -17.54 12.45 -6.46
C ALA A 242 -19.00 12.00 -6.16
N ASP A 243 -19.74 11.60 -7.22
CA ASP A 243 -21.08 11.04 -7.16
C ASP A 243 -21.21 9.81 -6.25
N LEU A 244 -20.12 9.07 -6.04
CA LEU A 244 -20.13 7.87 -5.20
C LEU A 244 -19.95 8.15 -3.70
N GLY A 245 -19.65 9.37 -3.29
CA GLY A 245 -19.51 9.74 -1.88
C GLY A 245 -18.40 9.03 -1.12
N LEU A 246 -17.37 8.52 -1.79
CA LEU A 246 -16.32 7.70 -1.18
C LEU A 246 -15.27 8.51 -0.39
N ASN A 247 -15.36 9.83 -0.40
CA ASN A 247 -14.44 10.77 0.26
C ASN A 247 -12.97 10.38 0.06
N THR A 248 -12.49 10.54 -1.18
CA THR A 248 -11.14 10.12 -1.57
C THR A 248 -10.04 10.97 -0.93
N GLY A 249 -8.90 10.37 -0.58
CA GLY A 249 -7.70 11.08 -0.13
C GLY A 249 -6.96 11.80 -1.26
N VAL A 250 -7.20 11.41 -2.52
CA VAL A 250 -6.63 12.06 -3.71
C VAL A 250 -7.64 13.04 -4.29
N ARG A 251 -7.19 14.25 -4.56
CA ARG A 251 -7.97 15.35 -5.13
C ARG A 251 -7.28 15.85 -6.39
N TYR A 252 -8.06 16.37 -7.32
CA TYR A 252 -7.55 16.92 -8.57
C TYR A 252 -8.01 18.37 -8.73
N ARG A 253 -7.14 19.19 -9.28
CA ARG A 253 -7.41 20.57 -9.68
C ARG A 253 -7.20 20.68 -11.19
N GLY A 254 -8.03 21.47 -11.88
CA GLY A 254 -7.91 21.70 -13.33
C GLY A 254 -8.66 20.68 -14.21
N ILE A 255 -9.52 19.80 -13.57
CA ILE A 255 -10.41 18.88 -14.29
C ILE A 255 -11.87 19.22 -14.07
#